data_beb688bba979f18587d796b3c4933b43
#
_entry.id   beb688bba979f18587d796b3c4933b43
#
_cell.length_a   1.000
_cell.length_b   1.000
_cell.length_c   1.000
_cell.angle_alpha   90.00
_cell.angle_beta   90.00
_cell.angle_gamma   90.00
#
_symmetry.space_group_name_H-M   'P 1'
#
loop_
_entity.id
_entity.type
_entity.pdbx_description
1 polymer ?
#
loop_
_entity_poly.entity_id
_entity_poly.type
_entity_poly.pdbx_seq_one_letter_code
_entity_poly.pdbx_strand_id
1 'polypeptide(L)'
;MKVEILIYAYLAVCAAMIIFNIVCIFVFRKKDKNIEKRSIDFTDSIEEQFSKDTIDEEHKKFLCKKLKKINHMMAFDETLEKLYEQKPEQVQNYIIKLSSVFIFLTFEYSEKNKIQAAYFPYIIKKYNVFKGAYIGIVIDSLMELVKESNLYCRENALQALYSIGDAQSVINALKLLDRTGGFHHSKMIADGLLSFGGERELLDKKLWQSFNEFSLSLKLPVLDYFRFSSDAHKEKVLHIMCD
;
A
#
# COMPACT_ATOMS: atom_id res chain seq x y z
N MET A 1 12.68 53.46 12.30
CA MET A 1 12.84 52.48 13.41
C MET A 1 11.87 51.27 13.33
N LYS A 2 10.55 51.46 13.25
CA LYS A 2 9.63 50.27 13.16
C LYS A 2 9.76 49.45 11.86
N VAL A 3 9.97 50.10 10.70
CA VAL A 3 10.11 49.43 9.40
C VAL A 3 11.44 48.69 9.29
N GLU A 4 12.52 49.26 9.77
CA GLU A 4 13.86 48.62 9.78
C GLU A 4 13.86 47.33 10.61
N ILE A 5 13.22 47.35 11.79
CA ILE A 5 13.07 46.16 12.63
C ILE A 5 12.31 45.04 11.90
N LEU A 6 11.29 45.41 11.17
CA LEU A 6 10.46 44.45 10.40
C LEU A 6 11.26 43.83 9.24
N ILE A 7 12.10 44.60 8.56
CA ILE A 7 12.99 44.13 7.50
C ILE A 7 14.06 43.17 8.09
N TYR A 8 14.69 43.51 9.22
CA TYR A 8 15.66 42.62 9.85
C TYR A 8 15.03 41.32 10.36
N ALA A 9 13.81 41.39 10.93
CA ALA A 9 13.07 40.21 11.35
C ALA A 9 12.75 39.30 10.15
N TYR A 10 12.30 39.87 9.03
CA TYR A 10 12.04 39.11 7.80
C TYR A 10 13.30 38.44 7.25
N LEU A 11 14.44 39.18 7.18
CA LEU A 11 15.71 38.61 6.74
C LEU A 11 16.21 37.49 7.66
N ALA A 12 16.00 37.60 8.96
CA ALA A 12 16.35 36.57 9.93
C ALA A 12 15.51 35.28 9.70
N VAL A 13 14.21 35.43 9.44
CA VAL A 13 13.35 34.30 9.12
C VAL A 13 13.78 33.62 7.81
N CYS A 14 14.08 34.41 6.76
CA CYS A 14 14.55 33.86 5.49
C CYS A 14 15.89 33.10 5.68
N ALA A 15 16.84 33.65 6.44
CA ALA A 15 18.09 32.98 6.73
C ALA A 15 17.90 31.69 7.53
N ALA A 16 17.01 31.68 8.53
CA ALA A 16 16.67 30.50 9.28
C ALA A 16 16.03 29.40 8.40
N MET A 17 15.15 29.76 7.47
CA MET A 17 14.56 28.82 6.49
C MET A 17 15.61 28.21 5.57
N ILE A 18 16.59 29.02 5.10
CA ILE A 18 17.67 28.52 4.23
C ILE A 18 18.53 27.50 5.01
N ILE A 19 18.93 27.86 6.24
CA ILE A 19 19.71 26.95 7.10
C ILE A 19 18.95 25.66 7.37
N PHE A 20 17.66 25.75 7.70
CA PHE A 20 16.81 24.58 7.91
C PHE A 20 16.77 23.67 6.66
N ASN A 21 16.57 24.25 5.48
CA ASN A 21 16.57 23.49 4.23
C ASN A 21 17.91 22.78 3.96
N ILE A 22 19.03 23.48 4.20
CA ILE A 22 20.37 22.88 4.06
C ILE A 22 20.54 21.70 5.03
N VAL A 23 20.16 21.86 6.30
CA VAL A 23 20.22 20.77 7.28
C VAL A 23 19.34 19.58 6.85
N CYS A 24 18.11 19.84 6.39
CA CYS A 24 17.23 18.81 5.87
C CYS A 24 17.88 18.04 4.72
N ILE A 25 18.48 18.73 3.74
CA ILE A 25 19.17 18.09 2.60
C ILE A 25 20.30 17.16 3.10
N PHE A 26 21.10 17.59 4.05
CA PHE A 26 22.17 16.74 4.61
C PHE A 26 21.62 15.52 5.35
N VAL A 27 20.57 15.69 6.14
CA VAL A 27 19.91 14.58 6.86
C VAL A 27 19.31 13.56 5.87
N PHE A 28 18.60 14.03 4.84
CA PHE A 28 18.03 13.16 3.81
C PHE A 28 19.11 12.41 3.02
N ARG A 29 20.16 13.11 2.55
CA ARG A 29 21.28 12.46 1.83
C ARG A 29 21.99 11.40 2.67
N LYS A 30 22.15 11.64 3.97
CA LYS A 30 22.73 10.64 4.88
C LYS A 30 21.82 9.42 5.04
N LYS A 31 20.50 9.65 5.10
CA LYS A 31 19.50 8.57 5.17
C LYS A 31 19.51 7.74 3.90
N ASP A 32 19.52 8.39 2.73
CA ASP A 32 19.53 7.71 1.41
C ASP A 32 20.81 6.86 1.24
N LYS A 33 21.98 7.40 1.55
CA LYS A 33 23.23 6.60 1.53
C LYS A 33 23.22 5.40 2.47
N ASN A 34 22.56 5.52 3.62
CA ASN A 34 22.41 4.40 4.54
C ASN A 34 21.44 3.34 4.02
N ILE A 35 20.39 3.73 3.30
CA ILE A 35 19.45 2.82 2.65
C ILE A 35 20.17 2.10 1.50
N GLU A 36 20.86 2.82 0.64
CA GLU A 36 21.66 2.29 -0.46
C GLU A 36 22.69 1.25 0.00
N LYS A 37 23.46 1.55 1.06
CA LYS A 37 24.39 0.58 1.64
C LYS A 37 23.70 -0.71 2.09
N ARG A 38 22.54 -0.59 2.75
CA ARG A 38 21.76 -1.76 3.18
C ARG A 38 21.12 -2.50 2.01
N SER A 39 20.79 -1.79 0.93
CA SER A 39 20.28 -2.39 -0.31
C SER A 39 21.32 -3.33 -0.91
N ILE A 40 22.60 -2.96 -0.93
CA ILE A 40 23.68 -3.83 -1.38
C ILE A 40 23.77 -5.10 -0.53
N ASP A 41 23.72 -4.97 0.82
CA ASP A 41 23.75 -6.11 1.73
C ASP A 41 22.58 -7.10 1.48
N PHE A 42 21.41 -6.61 1.03
CA PHE A 42 20.27 -7.46 0.67
C PHE A 42 20.43 -8.11 -0.71
N THR A 43 21.04 -7.42 -1.68
CA THR A 43 21.15 -7.92 -3.05
C THR A 43 21.79 -9.29 -3.10
N ASP A 44 23.00 -9.44 -2.56
CA ASP A 44 23.74 -10.69 -2.56
C ASP A 44 22.96 -11.82 -1.85
N SER A 45 22.37 -11.48 -0.70
CA SER A 45 21.59 -12.42 0.10
C SER A 45 20.31 -12.90 -0.59
N ILE A 46 19.67 -12.05 -1.41
CA ILE A 46 18.47 -12.40 -2.17
C ILE A 46 18.84 -13.21 -3.41
N GLU A 47 19.86 -12.78 -4.16
CA GLU A 47 20.29 -13.46 -5.37
C GLU A 47 20.73 -14.91 -5.11
N GLU A 48 21.36 -15.16 -3.97
CA GLU A 48 21.72 -16.53 -3.53
C GLU A 48 20.48 -17.44 -3.40
N GLN A 49 19.30 -16.87 -3.06
CA GLN A 49 18.07 -17.65 -2.90
C GLN A 49 17.35 -17.93 -4.22
N PHE A 50 17.66 -17.21 -5.31
CA PHE A 50 16.96 -17.38 -6.59
C PHE A 50 17.13 -18.77 -7.22
N SER A 51 18.27 -19.40 -6.99
CA SER A 51 18.58 -20.74 -7.53
C SER A 51 17.99 -21.88 -6.68
N LYS A 52 17.43 -21.59 -5.51
CA LYS A 52 16.93 -22.58 -4.56
C LYS A 52 15.45 -22.87 -4.76
N ASP A 53 15.04 -24.11 -4.68
CA ASP A 53 13.63 -24.51 -4.75
C ASP A 53 12.83 -23.97 -3.55
N THR A 54 13.46 -23.91 -2.39
CA THR A 54 12.89 -23.36 -1.16
C THR A 54 13.83 -22.32 -0.56
N ILE A 55 13.25 -21.33 0.11
CA ILE A 55 14.04 -20.31 0.82
C ILE A 55 14.62 -20.90 2.10
N ASP A 56 15.91 -20.67 2.35
CA ASP A 56 16.59 -21.13 3.56
C ASP A 56 15.91 -20.56 4.82
N GLU A 57 15.74 -21.39 5.83
CA GLU A 57 15.16 -20.98 7.11
C GLU A 57 16.02 -19.92 7.83
N GLU A 58 17.34 -19.96 7.66
CA GLU A 58 18.24 -18.92 8.18
C GLU A 58 18.00 -17.58 7.50
N HIS A 59 17.80 -17.59 6.19
CA HIS A 59 17.47 -16.38 5.43
C HIS A 59 16.10 -15.81 5.84
N LYS A 60 15.07 -16.64 6.03
CA LYS A 60 13.78 -16.19 6.56
C LYS A 60 13.92 -15.56 7.95
N LYS A 61 14.67 -16.18 8.85
CA LYS A 61 14.95 -15.63 10.19
C LYS A 61 15.71 -14.30 10.12
N PHE A 62 16.69 -14.20 9.22
CA PHE A 62 17.41 -12.96 8.95
C PHE A 62 16.46 -11.85 8.50
N LEU A 63 15.59 -12.13 7.52
CA LEU A 63 14.59 -11.18 7.04
C LEU A 63 13.60 -10.76 8.14
N CYS A 64 13.04 -11.72 8.89
CA CYS A 64 12.15 -11.42 10.02
C CYS A 64 12.81 -10.47 11.03
N LYS A 65 14.09 -10.68 11.35
CA LYS A 65 14.84 -9.82 12.27
C LYS A 65 15.12 -8.43 11.70
N LYS A 66 15.50 -8.34 10.44
CA LYS A 66 15.87 -7.06 9.79
C LYS A 66 14.67 -6.23 9.42
N LEU A 67 13.66 -6.83 8.78
CA LEU A 67 12.52 -6.12 8.21
C LEU A 67 11.54 -5.57 9.24
N LYS A 68 11.68 -5.93 10.53
CA LYS A 68 11.01 -5.21 11.62
C LYS A 68 11.32 -3.71 11.65
N LYS A 69 12.48 -3.29 11.16
CA LYS A 69 12.87 -1.88 11.12
C LYS A 69 12.53 -1.27 9.78
N ILE A 70 11.76 -0.18 9.79
CA ILE A 70 11.31 0.51 8.57
C ILE A 70 12.44 0.83 7.59
N ASN A 71 13.60 1.27 8.07
CA ASN A 71 14.73 1.58 7.21
C ASN A 71 15.34 0.35 6.50
N HIS A 72 15.17 -0.85 7.07
CA HIS A 72 15.56 -2.09 6.40
C HIS A 72 14.47 -2.56 5.43
N MET A 73 13.18 -2.34 5.77
CA MET A 73 12.08 -2.60 4.85
C MET A 73 12.20 -1.72 3.60
N MET A 74 12.55 -0.43 3.76
CA MET A 74 12.80 0.49 2.64
C MET A 74 13.99 0.04 1.79
N ALA A 75 15.09 -0.39 2.41
CA ALA A 75 16.25 -0.92 1.68
C ALA A 75 15.92 -2.22 0.95
N PHE A 76 15.12 -3.10 1.56
CA PHE A 76 14.64 -4.32 0.94
C PHE A 76 13.74 -4.02 -0.27
N ASP A 77 12.82 -3.06 -0.15
CA ASP A 77 11.98 -2.59 -1.25
C ASP A 77 12.83 -2.07 -2.43
N GLU A 78 13.80 -1.20 -2.15
CA GLU A 78 14.73 -0.66 -3.16
C GLU A 78 15.53 -1.77 -3.85
N THR A 79 15.97 -2.80 -3.08
CA THR A 79 16.66 -3.95 -3.64
C THR A 79 15.76 -4.76 -4.56
N LEU A 80 14.54 -5.07 -4.09
CA LEU A 80 13.57 -5.81 -4.91
C LEU A 80 13.22 -5.06 -6.20
N GLU A 81 13.09 -3.72 -6.15
CA GLU A 81 12.79 -2.90 -7.33
C GLU A 81 13.91 -2.99 -8.37
N LYS A 82 15.17 -2.83 -7.95
CA LYS A 82 16.34 -2.97 -8.82
C LYS A 82 16.46 -4.37 -9.43
N LEU A 83 16.22 -5.41 -8.62
CA LEU A 83 16.26 -6.78 -9.09
C LEU A 83 15.08 -7.11 -10.00
N TYR A 84 13.91 -6.52 -9.76
CA TYR A 84 12.72 -6.73 -10.57
C TYR A 84 12.89 -6.20 -12.00
N GLU A 85 13.60 -5.08 -12.19
CA GLU A 85 13.93 -4.55 -13.51
C GLU A 85 14.78 -5.53 -14.34
N GLN A 86 15.62 -6.33 -13.70
CA GLN A 86 16.55 -7.24 -14.34
C GLN A 86 16.04 -8.69 -14.41
N LYS A 87 15.35 -9.15 -13.37
CA LYS A 87 14.97 -10.55 -13.14
C LYS A 87 13.53 -10.67 -12.59
N PRO A 88 12.50 -10.18 -13.29
CA PRO A 88 11.14 -10.04 -12.75
C PRO A 88 10.54 -11.38 -12.28
N GLU A 89 10.71 -12.45 -13.03
CA GLU A 89 10.16 -13.77 -12.68
C GLU A 89 10.81 -14.36 -11.42
N GLN A 90 12.14 -14.18 -11.28
CA GLN A 90 12.86 -14.69 -10.12
C GLN A 90 12.46 -13.94 -8.85
N VAL A 91 12.31 -12.62 -8.93
CA VAL A 91 11.84 -11.79 -7.81
C VAL A 91 10.41 -12.16 -7.43
N GLN A 92 9.52 -12.36 -8.41
CA GLN A 92 8.14 -12.75 -8.12
C GLN A 92 8.07 -14.12 -7.43
N ASN A 93 8.82 -15.11 -7.92
CA ASN A 93 8.90 -16.43 -7.30
C ASN A 93 9.50 -16.37 -5.88
N TYR A 94 10.52 -15.55 -5.68
CA TYR A 94 11.12 -15.33 -4.37
C TYR A 94 10.11 -14.75 -3.38
N ILE A 95 9.36 -13.72 -3.77
CA ILE A 95 8.36 -13.07 -2.92
C ILE A 95 7.25 -14.04 -2.53
N ILE A 96 6.75 -14.86 -3.46
CA ILE A 96 5.73 -15.88 -3.18
C ILE A 96 6.24 -16.88 -2.11
N LYS A 97 7.50 -17.29 -2.20
CA LYS A 97 8.14 -18.19 -1.23
C LYS A 97 8.35 -17.55 0.15
N LEU A 98 8.30 -16.22 0.25
CA LEU A 98 8.43 -15.46 1.50
C LEU A 98 7.09 -15.21 2.22
N SER A 99 5.99 -15.81 1.81
CA SER A 99 4.66 -15.58 2.40
C SER A 99 4.65 -15.68 3.93
N SER A 100 5.37 -16.65 4.52
CA SER A 100 5.49 -16.80 5.98
C SER A 100 6.19 -15.62 6.66
N VAL A 101 7.21 -15.04 6.01
CA VAL A 101 7.89 -13.82 6.51
C VAL A 101 6.92 -12.63 6.49
N PHE A 102 6.15 -12.48 5.43
CA PHE A 102 5.17 -11.39 5.34
C PHE A 102 4.00 -11.56 6.32
N ILE A 103 3.54 -12.79 6.59
CA ILE A 103 2.57 -13.06 7.66
C ILE A 103 3.13 -12.62 9.02
N PHE A 104 4.37 -12.98 9.32
CA PHE A 104 5.03 -12.53 10.54
C PHE A 104 5.11 -11.00 10.62
N LEU A 105 5.48 -10.35 9.53
CA LEU A 105 5.58 -8.88 9.47
C LEU A 105 4.22 -8.17 9.61
N THR A 106 3.11 -8.84 9.28
CA THR A 106 1.76 -8.31 9.53
C THR A 106 1.59 -7.93 10.99
N PHE A 107 1.97 -8.82 11.91
CA PHE A 107 1.90 -8.55 13.35
C PHE A 107 2.86 -7.44 13.79
N GLU A 108 4.08 -7.47 13.31
CA GLU A 108 5.09 -6.49 13.66
C GLU A 108 4.73 -5.06 13.22
N TYR A 109 4.06 -4.93 12.09
CA TYR A 109 3.67 -3.62 11.55
C TYR A 109 2.34 -3.12 12.08
N SER A 110 1.45 -3.98 12.57
CA SER A 110 0.22 -3.55 13.25
C SER A 110 0.50 -2.75 14.53
N GLU A 111 1.61 -3.06 15.23
CA GLU A 111 2.03 -2.39 16.46
C GLU A 111 2.85 -1.10 16.23
N LYS A 112 3.14 -0.74 14.97
CA LYS A 112 3.93 0.46 14.68
C LYS A 112 3.10 1.74 14.65
N ASN A 113 3.81 2.89 14.66
CA ASN A 113 3.13 4.15 14.40
C ASN A 113 2.48 4.15 13.00
N LYS A 114 1.42 4.93 12.82
CA LYS A 114 0.54 4.87 11.65
C LYS A 114 1.26 5.05 10.30
N ILE A 115 2.27 5.91 10.24
CA ILE A 115 3.05 6.14 9.00
C ILE A 115 3.86 4.89 8.64
N GLN A 116 4.49 4.26 9.62
CA GLN A 116 5.25 3.04 9.41
C GLN A 116 4.33 1.84 9.12
N ALA A 117 3.20 1.76 9.82
CA ALA A 117 2.19 0.74 9.58
C ALA A 117 1.64 0.80 8.14
N ALA A 118 1.42 2.01 7.61
CA ALA A 118 0.94 2.21 6.23
C ALA A 118 1.91 1.72 5.14
N TYR A 119 3.21 1.63 5.44
CA TYR A 119 4.20 1.18 4.47
C TYR A 119 4.11 -0.32 4.16
N PHE A 120 3.70 -1.12 5.13
CA PHE A 120 3.59 -2.57 4.93
C PHE A 120 2.50 -2.98 3.92
N PRO A 121 1.26 -2.49 3.99
CA PRO A 121 0.27 -2.71 2.94
C PRO A 121 0.71 -2.23 1.55
N TYR A 122 1.46 -1.11 1.48
CA TYR A 122 2.06 -0.66 0.23
C TYR A 122 2.98 -1.73 -0.39
N ILE A 123 3.83 -2.38 0.41
CA ILE A 123 4.69 -3.49 -0.06
C ILE A 123 3.85 -4.68 -0.52
N ILE A 124 2.80 -5.06 0.23
CA ILE A 124 1.89 -6.15 -0.16
C ILE A 124 1.31 -5.89 -1.56
N LYS A 125 0.83 -4.69 -1.80
CA LYS A 125 0.26 -4.27 -3.09
C LYS A 125 1.30 -4.23 -4.20
N LYS A 126 2.45 -3.60 -3.94
CA LYS A 126 3.51 -3.37 -4.94
C LYS A 126 4.01 -4.67 -5.55
N TYR A 127 4.15 -5.70 -4.73
CA TYR A 127 4.68 -7.00 -5.14
C TYR A 127 3.62 -8.11 -5.26
N ASN A 128 2.35 -7.80 -5.08
CA ASN A 128 1.25 -8.77 -5.12
C ASN A 128 1.50 -10.01 -4.22
N VAL A 129 2.03 -9.79 -3.02
CA VAL A 129 2.57 -10.82 -2.11
C VAL A 129 1.57 -11.95 -1.86
N PHE A 130 0.30 -11.65 -1.70
CA PHE A 130 -0.77 -12.60 -1.36
C PHE A 130 -1.83 -12.73 -2.46
N LYS A 131 -1.49 -12.43 -3.70
CA LYS A 131 -2.45 -12.50 -4.81
C LYS A 131 -3.08 -13.88 -4.91
N GLY A 132 -4.40 -13.94 -4.85
CA GLY A 132 -5.19 -15.18 -4.94
C GLY A 132 -5.14 -16.07 -3.68
N ALA A 133 -4.47 -15.63 -2.60
CA ALA A 133 -4.41 -16.37 -1.34
C ALA A 133 -5.30 -15.72 -0.28
N TYR A 134 -6.29 -16.45 0.23
CA TYR A 134 -7.06 -16.02 1.39
C TYR A 134 -6.27 -16.28 2.67
N ILE A 135 -5.73 -15.23 3.27
CA ILE A 135 -5.02 -15.30 4.55
C ILE A 135 -5.75 -14.40 5.54
N GLY A 136 -6.67 -14.98 6.30
CA GLY A 136 -7.58 -14.25 7.20
C GLY A 136 -6.86 -13.25 8.09
N ILE A 137 -5.75 -13.65 8.69
CA ILE A 137 -4.98 -12.80 9.60
C ILE A 137 -4.41 -11.54 8.94
N VAL A 138 -4.01 -11.63 7.67
CA VAL A 138 -3.53 -10.48 6.90
C VAL A 138 -4.71 -9.57 6.56
N ILE A 139 -5.83 -10.16 6.12
CA ILE A 139 -7.05 -9.44 5.80
C ILE A 139 -7.58 -8.70 7.04
N ASP A 140 -7.64 -9.35 8.19
CA ASP A 140 -8.09 -8.74 9.45
C ASP A 140 -7.21 -7.55 9.84
N SER A 141 -5.88 -7.69 9.73
CA SER A 141 -4.95 -6.58 9.98
C SER A 141 -5.15 -5.42 8.99
N LEU A 142 -5.36 -5.70 7.71
CA LEU A 142 -5.66 -4.66 6.72
C LEU A 142 -7.00 -3.98 7.01
N MET A 143 -8.03 -4.73 7.45
CA MET A 143 -9.33 -4.17 7.84
C MET A 143 -9.21 -3.22 9.04
N GLU A 144 -8.32 -3.49 10.01
CA GLU A 144 -8.05 -2.54 11.10
C GLU A 144 -7.41 -1.25 10.58
N LEU A 145 -6.49 -1.33 9.61
CA LEU A 145 -5.90 -0.15 8.98
C LEU A 145 -6.89 0.67 8.13
N VAL A 146 -7.94 0.03 7.58
CA VAL A 146 -9.04 0.74 6.89
C VAL A 146 -9.84 1.62 7.88
N LYS A 147 -9.91 1.27 9.16
CA LYS A 147 -10.60 2.09 10.20
C LYS A 147 -9.80 3.32 10.62
N GLU A 148 -8.52 3.37 10.31
CA GLU A 148 -7.64 4.43 10.81
C GLU A 148 -8.02 5.81 10.25
N SER A 149 -7.80 6.85 11.05
CA SER A 149 -8.01 8.23 10.63
C SER A 149 -6.97 8.70 9.60
N ASN A 150 -5.79 8.07 9.58
CA ASN A 150 -4.71 8.40 8.65
C ASN A 150 -5.06 7.91 7.22
N LEU A 151 -5.09 8.85 6.27
CA LEU A 151 -5.42 8.58 4.87
C LEU A 151 -4.50 7.53 4.23
N TYR A 152 -3.19 7.60 4.50
CA TYR A 152 -2.20 6.66 3.93
C TYR A 152 -2.43 5.24 4.42
N CYS A 153 -2.83 5.06 5.70
CA CYS A 153 -3.17 3.73 6.22
C CYS A 153 -4.36 3.13 5.48
N ARG A 154 -5.46 3.91 5.39
CA ARG A 154 -6.67 3.47 4.71
C ARG A 154 -6.45 3.14 3.25
N GLU A 155 -5.78 4.06 2.54
CA GLU A 155 -5.52 3.91 1.11
C GLU A 155 -4.66 2.69 0.81
N ASN A 156 -3.51 2.57 1.46
CA ASN A 156 -2.61 1.45 1.23
C ASN A 156 -3.24 0.11 1.64
N ALA A 157 -4.05 0.08 2.71
CA ALA A 157 -4.79 -1.10 3.12
C ALA A 157 -5.83 -1.52 2.08
N LEU A 158 -6.61 -0.57 1.54
CA LEU A 158 -7.56 -0.84 0.44
C LEU A 158 -6.84 -1.34 -0.81
N GLN A 159 -5.74 -0.70 -1.21
CA GLN A 159 -4.95 -1.12 -2.37
C GLN A 159 -4.38 -2.54 -2.19
N ALA A 160 -3.95 -2.89 -0.98
CA ALA A 160 -3.52 -4.25 -0.66
C ALA A 160 -4.68 -5.25 -0.76
N LEU A 161 -5.87 -4.93 -0.24
CA LEU A 161 -7.06 -5.78 -0.35
C LEU A 161 -7.46 -5.99 -1.82
N TYR A 162 -7.42 -4.94 -2.66
CA TYR A 162 -7.65 -5.10 -4.11
C TYR A 162 -6.63 -6.04 -4.75
N SER A 163 -5.35 -5.94 -4.37
CA SER A 163 -4.29 -6.80 -4.95
C SER A 163 -4.38 -8.26 -4.50
N ILE A 164 -4.83 -8.53 -3.27
CA ILE A 164 -5.10 -9.88 -2.76
C ILE A 164 -6.19 -10.55 -3.59
N GLY A 165 -7.22 -9.80 -3.97
CA GLY A 165 -8.25 -10.27 -4.89
C GLY A 165 -9.37 -11.08 -4.23
N ASP A 166 -9.59 -10.95 -2.90
CA ASP A 166 -10.79 -11.49 -2.26
C ASP A 166 -11.94 -10.50 -2.32
N ALA A 167 -12.94 -10.81 -3.17
CA ALA A 167 -14.07 -9.92 -3.41
C ALA A 167 -14.88 -9.61 -2.13
N GLN A 168 -15.03 -10.60 -1.22
CA GLN A 168 -15.79 -10.37 0.00
C GLN A 168 -15.08 -9.39 0.94
N SER A 169 -13.78 -9.51 1.08
CA SER A 169 -12.97 -8.60 1.90
C SER A 169 -13.01 -7.17 1.35
N VAL A 170 -12.98 -7.01 0.03
CA VAL A 170 -13.14 -5.69 -0.61
C VAL A 170 -14.50 -5.08 -0.28
N ILE A 171 -15.60 -5.82 -0.43
CA ILE A 171 -16.95 -5.34 -0.09
C ILE A 171 -17.03 -4.95 1.39
N ASN A 172 -16.48 -5.78 2.29
CA ASN A 172 -16.48 -5.49 3.71
C ASN A 172 -15.67 -4.22 4.03
N ALA A 173 -14.53 -4.03 3.38
CA ALA A 173 -13.71 -2.82 3.53
C ALA A 173 -14.44 -1.56 3.04
N LEU A 174 -15.13 -1.63 1.89
CA LEU A 174 -15.92 -0.53 1.37
C LEU A 174 -17.09 -0.18 2.31
N LYS A 175 -17.84 -1.17 2.81
CA LYS A 175 -18.91 -0.95 3.81
C LYS A 175 -18.37 -0.34 5.11
N LEU A 176 -17.21 -0.77 5.55
CA LEU A 176 -16.55 -0.23 6.72
C LEU A 176 -16.16 1.23 6.52
N LEU A 177 -15.56 1.54 5.37
CA LEU A 177 -15.18 2.89 4.97
C LEU A 177 -16.39 3.84 4.94
N ASP A 178 -17.49 3.37 4.35
CA ASP A 178 -18.74 4.11 4.22
C ASP A 178 -19.35 4.44 5.61
N ARG A 179 -19.33 3.47 6.52
CA ARG A 179 -19.82 3.64 7.90
C ARG A 179 -18.96 4.58 8.75
N THR A 180 -17.65 4.56 8.56
CA THR A 180 -16.72 5.40 9.33
C THR A 180 -16.66 6.84 8.83
N GLY A 181 -17.30 7.14 7.70
CA GLY A 181 -17.30 8.49 7.10
C GLY A 181 -15.91 8.95 6.65
N GLY A 182 -14.98 8.00 6.44
CA GLY A 182 -13.64 8.30 5.97
C GLY A 182 -13.70 8.87 4.57
N PHE A 183 -13.27 10.14 4.40
CA PHE A 183 -13.21 10.75 3.07
C PHE A 183 -12.22 10.00 2.17
N HIS A 184 -12.69 9.57 1.01
CA HIS A 184 -11.88 9.08 -0.09
C HIS A 184 -12.31 9.75 -1.38
N HIS A 185 -11.33 10.07 -2.22
CA HIS A 185 -11.64 10.60 -3.53
C HIS A 185 -12.29 9.50 -4.39
N SER A 186 -13.44 9.80 -5.00
CA SER A 186 -14.23 8.85 -5.81
C SER A 186 -13.37 8.08 -6.83
N LYS A 187 -12.50 8.80 -7.53
CA LYS A 187 -11.58 8.20 -8.51
C LYS A 187 -10.66 7.12 -7.90
N MET A 188 -10.16 7.32 -6.68
CA MET A 188 -9.26 6.34 -6.05
C MET A 188 -9.96 5.03 -5.76
N ILE A 189 -11.24 5.06 -5.38
CA ILE A 189 -12.04 3.86 -5.18
C ILE A 189 -12.30 3.17 -6.53
N ALA A 190 -12.73 3.93 -7.56
CA ALA A 190 -12.98 3.38 -8.88
C ALA A 190 -11.72 2.75 -9.51
N ASP A 191 -10.59 3.46 -9.49
CA ASP A 191 -9.30 2.97 -9.99
C ASP A 191 -8.82 1.74 -9.18
N GLY A 192 -9.04 1.72 -7.87
CA GLY A 192 -8.77 0.58 -7.01
C GLY A 192 -9.57 -0.66 -7.40
N LEU A 193 -10.87 -0.52 -7.62
CA LEU A 193 -11.74 -1.60 -8.10
C LEU A 193 -11.32 -2.10 -9.48
N LEU A 194 -10.93 -1.20 -10.40
CA LEU A 194 -10.38 -1.56 -11.71
C LEU A 194 -9.06 -2.34 -11.61
N SER A 195 -8.27 -2.11 -10.56
CA SER A 195 -7.01 -2.81 -10.30
C SER A 195 -7.18 -4.15 -9.56
N PHE A 196 -8.42 -4.58 -9.30
CA PHE A 196 -8.73 -5.79 -8.55
C PHE A 196 -8.03 -7.03 -9.13
N GLY A 197 -7.30 -7.75 -8.27
CA GLY A 197 -6.43 -8.87 -8.66
C GLY A 197 -7.10 -10.24 -8.71
N GLY A 198 -8.38 -10.32 -8.32
CA GLY A 198 -9.15 -11.57 -8.25
C GLY A 198 -10.12 -11.75 -9.41
N GLU A 199 -11.13 -12.59 -9.20
CA GLU A 199 -12.19 -12.88 -10.17
C GLU A 199 -13.17 -11.71 -10.27
N ARG A 200 -13.16 -11.00 -11.41
CA ARG A 200 -13.97 -9.80 -11.65
C ARG A 200 -15.46 -10.06 -11.60
N GLU A 201 -15.95 -11.17 -12.19
CA GLU A 201 -17.37 -11.51 -12.17
C GLU A 201 -17.90 -11.67 -10.75
N LEU A 202 -17.09 -12.25 -9.86
CA LEU A 202 -17.44 -12.38 -8.45
C LEU A 202 -17.49 -11.03 -7.75
N LEU A 203 -16.52 -10.14 -8.02
CA LEU A 203 -16.51 -8.77 -7.50
C LEU A 203 -17.78 -8.02 -7.97
N ASP A 204 -18.07 -8.04 -9.26
CA ASP A 204 -19.22 -7.38 -9.86
C ASP A 204 -20.53 -7.85 -9.22
N LYS A 205 -20.71 -9.15 -9.10
CA LYS A 205 -21.87 -9.75 -8.45
C LYS A 205 -22.04 -9.24 -7.01
N LYS A 206 -20.97 -9.22 -6.24
CA LYS A 206 -21.00 -8.75 -4.84
C LYS A 206 -21.21 -7.24 -4.72
N LEU A 207 -20.63 -6.44 -5.59
CA LEU A 207 -20.87 -5.00 -5.66
C LEU A 207 -22.35 -4.70 -5.94
N TRP A 208 -22.96 -5.39 -6.92
CA TRP A 208 -24.38 -5.23 -7.23
C TRP A 208 -25.29 -5.66 -6.06
N GLN A 209 -24.98 -6.76 -5.39
CA GLN A 209 -25.74 -7.23 -4.23
C GLN A 209 -25.71 -6.23 -3.07
N SER A 210 -24.60 -5.52 -2.90
CA SER A 210 -24.40 -4.55 -1.81
C SER A 210 -24.72 -3.11 -2.22
N PHE A 211 -25.02 -2.84 -3.49
CA PHE A 211 -25.13 -1.49 -4.04
C PHE A 211 -26.15 -0.62 -3.30
N ASN A 212 -27.31 -1.16 -2.95
CA ASN A 212 -28.35 -0.42 -2.26
C ASN A 212 -28.01 -0.07 -0.82
N GLU A 213 -27.05 -0.80 -0.22
CA GLU A 213 -26.58 -0.55 1.15
C GLU A 213 -25.55 0.58 1.22
N PHE A 214 -24.95 0.97 0.09
CA PHE A 214 -23.94 2.02 0.02
C PHE A 214 -24.56 3.41 0.08
N SER A 215 -23.86 4.34 0.72
CA SER A 215 -24.18 5.77 0.65
C SER A 215 -23.97 6.32 -0.77
N LEU A 216 -24.53 7.49 -1.03
CA LEU A 216 -24.35 8.17 -2.34
C LEU A 216 -22.87 8.39 -2.67
N SER A 217 -22.05 8.72 -1.67
CA SER A 217 -20.61 8.95 -1.85
C SER A 217 -19.86 7.72 -2.31
N LEU A 218 -20.33 6.51 -1.96
CA LEU A 218 -19.74 5.25 -2.40
C LEU A 218 -20.41 4.68 -3.66
N LYS A 219 -21.69 4.95 -3.87
CA LYS A 219 -22.39 4.55 -5.10
C LYS A 219 -21.74 5.15 -6.35
N LEU A 220 -21.34 6.43 -6.30
CA LEU A 220 -20.72 7.13 -7.43
C LEU A 220 -19.45 6.43 -7.94
N PRO A 221 -18.42 6.15 -7.12
CA PRO A 221 -17.23 5.43 -7.59
C PRO A 221 -17.51 3.99 -8.03
N VAL A 222 -18.50 3.31 -7.45
CA VAL A 222 -18.92 1.98 -7.91
C VAL A 222 -19.57 2.06 -9.30
N LEU A 223 -20.40 3.08 -9.58
CA LEU A 223 -20.95 3.31 -10.92
C LEU A 223 -19.85 3.68 -11.93
N ASP A 224 -18.88 4.50 -11.53
CA ASP A 224 -17.71 4.79 -12.38
C ASP A 224 -16.92 3.52 -12.71
N TYR A 225 -16.70 2.64 -11.73
CA TYR A 225 -16.08 1.34 -11.97
C TYR A 225 -16.88 0.53 -13.01
N PHE A 226 -18.21 0.37 -12.85
CA PHE A 226 -19.02 -0.38 -13.79
C PHE A 226 -19.01 0.23 -15.20
N ARG A 227 -18.96 1.55 -15.30
CA ARG A 227 -18.86 2.24 -16.61
C ARG A 227 -17.59 1.87 -17.37
N PHE A 228 -16.48 1.62 -16.66
CA PHE A 228 -15.18 1.31 -17.26
C PHE A 228 -14.86 -0.18 -17.31
N SER A 229 -15.51 -1.02 -16.50
CA SER A 229 -15.16 -2.44 -16.37
C SER A 229 -15.66 -3.32 -17.49
N SER A 230 -16.87 -3.10 -18.04
CA SER A 230 -17.38 -3.82 -19.21
C SER A 230 -18.65 -3.20 -19.81
N ASP A 231 -18.91 -3.50 -21.09
CA ASP A 231 -20.15 -3.11 -21.76
C ASP A 231 -21.39 -3.81 -21.20
N ALA A 232 -21.24 -5.00 -20.61
CA ALA A 232 -22.33 -5.79 -20.04
C ALA A 232 -23.05 -5.11 -18.87
N HIS A 233 -22.39 -4.16 -18.21
CA HIS A 233 -22.97 -3.41 -17.09
C HIS A 233 -23.65 -2.10 -17.50
N LYS A 234 -23.41 -1.61 -18.72
CA LYS A 234 -23.96 -0.32 -19.19
C LYS A 234 -25.48 -0.28 -19.14
N GLU A 235 -26.16 -1.35 -19.57
CA GLU A 235 -27.63 -1.41 -19.53
C GLU A 235 -28.18 -1.34 -18.10
N LYS A 236 -27.53 -2.04 -17.14
CA LYS A 236 -27.93 -2.01 -15.73
C LYS A 236 -27.70 -0.63 -15.10
N VAL A 237 -26.58 0.03 -15.44
CA VAL A 237 -26.27 1.40 -14.97
C VAL A 237 -27.27 2.40 -15.53
N LEU A 238 -27.61 2.30 -16.82
CA LEU A 238 -28.63 3.15 -17.46
C LEU A 238 -30.00 3.00 -16.79
N HIS A 239 -30.41 1.80 -16.43
CA HIS A 239 -31.68 1.56 -15.73
C HIS A 239 -31.73 2.26 -14.35
N ILE A 240 -30.63 2.22 -13.60
CA ILE A 240 -30.54 2.89 -12.27
C ILE A 240 -30.52 4.42 -12.40
N MET A 241 -30.00 4.96 -13.50
CA MET A 241 -29.95 6.43 -13.72
C MET A 241 -31.31 6.99 -14.22
N CYS A 242 -32.24 6.14 -14.65
CA CYS A 242 -33.55 6.56 -15.15
C CYS A 242 -34.67 6.43 -14.10
N ASP A 243 -34.41 5.78 -12.97
CA ASP A 243 -35.28 5.67 -11.79
C ASP A 243 -34.90 6.75 -10.74
#